data_6ab9775bd0bf8efa1a649558a02333e7
#
_entry.id   6ab9775bd0bf8efa1a649558a02333e7
#
_cell.length_a   1.000
_cell.length_b   1.000
_cell.length_c   1.000
_cell.angle_alpha   90.00
_cell.angle_beta   90.00
_cell.angle_gamma   90.00
#
_symmetry.space_group_name_H-M   'P 1'
#
loop_
_entity.id
_entity.type
_entity.pdbx_description
1 polymer ?
#
loop_
_entity_poly.entity_id
_entity_poly.type
_entity_poly.pdbx_seq_one_letter_code
_entity_poly.pdbx_strand_id
1 'polypeptide(L)'
;MFQIRDFREGDTDALYDIALRSFDEYFDPSVFAYFRTQWRTGQLVACDVTGRPVGFIAGTRIESRKVRIMLFGVLPEYRNKGVGKQLLDAFRMRAMMEGYISVILEVRTSNTDARRFYLRNGFRETDILMHYYRDGGDGVRMAAPVQMNQ
;
A
#
# COMPACT_ATOMS: atom_id res chain seq x y z
N MET A 1 -17.31 -4.73 9.84
CA MET A 1 -16.20 -4.00 10.43
C MET A 1 -14.92 -4.75 10.19
N PHE A 2 -13.83 -4.05 9.87
CA PHE A 2 -12.56 -4.66 9.53
C PHE A 2 -11.55 -4.43 10.65
N GLN A 3 -10.71 -5.43 10.89
CA GLN A 3 -9.62 -5.31 11.85
C GLN A 3 -8.31 -5.18 11.10
N ILE A 4 -7.52 -4.18 11.46
CA ILE A 4 -6.18 -3.99 10.91
C ILE A 4 -5.17 -4.57 11.90
N ARG A 5 -4.28 -5.41 11.41
CA ARG A 5 -3.24 -6.02 12.24
C ARG A 5 -1.94 -6.18 11.46
N ASP A 6 -0.88 -6.52 12.19
CA ASP A 6 0.42 -6.77 11.57
C ASP A 6 0.39 -8.03 10.70
N PHE A 7 1.19 -8.03 9.65
CA PHE A 7 1.45 -9.20 8.84
C PHE A 7 2.11 -10.30 9.68
N ARG A 8 1.70 -11.54 9.43
CA ARG A 8 2.27 -12.75 10.03
C ARG A 8 2.75 -13.68 8.93
N GLU A 9 3.70 -14.57 9.24
CA GLU A 9 4.21 -15.54 8.26
C GLU A 9 3.09 -16.32 7.57
N GLY A 10 2.11 -16.76 8.31
CA GLY A 10 0.98 -17.51 7.77
C GLY A 10 0.08 -16.77 6.80
N ASP A 11 0.27 -15.47 6.64
CA ASP A 11 -0.56 -14.65 5.76
C ASP A 11 -0.13 -14.69 4.29
N THR A 12 1.08 -15.17 3.98
CA THR A 12 1.67 -15.04 2.64
C THR A 12 0.75 -15.53 1.53
N ASP A 13 0.14 -16.70 1.68
CA ASP A 13 -0.71 -17.27 0.64
C ASP A 13 -1.95 -16.41 0.41
N ALA A 14 -2.58 -15.94 1.48
CA ALA A 14 -3.77 -15.09 1.37
C ALA A 14 -3.44 -13.74 0.73
N LEU A 15 -2.32 -13.13 1.11
CA LEU A 15 -1.90 -11.86 0.53
C LEU A 15 -1.50 -12.01 -0.93
N TYR A 16 -0.85 -13.11 -1.28
CA TYR A 16 -0.51 -13.38 -2.67
C TYR A 16 -1.77 -13.51 -3.52
N ASP A 17 -2.80 -14.21 -3.02
CA ASP A 17 -4.09 -14.33 -3.70
C ASP A 17 -4.74 -12.95 -3.92
N ILE A 18 -4.74 -12.10 -2.89
CA ILE A 18 -5.27 -10.74 -3.00
C ILE A 18 -4.51 -9.97 -4.09
N ALA A 19 -3.20 -10.09 -4.09
CA ALA A 19 -2.35 -9.39 -5.05
C ALA A 19 -2.60 -9.86 -6.48
N LEU A 20 -2.74 -11.16 -6.71
CA LEU A 20 -3.04 -11.71 -8.03
C LEU A 20 -4.41 -11.21 -8.56
N ARG A 21 -5.36 -10.96 -7.66
CA ARG A 21 -6.68 -10.46 -8.03
C ARG A 21 -6.74 -8.95 -8.14
N SER A 22 -5.66 -8.26 -7.73
CA SER A 22 -5.62 -6.79 -7.69
C SER A 22 -4.66 -6.19 -8.72
N PHE A 23 -3.65 -6.95 -9.16
CA PHE A 23 -2.59 -6.45 -10.04
C PHE A 23 -2.45 -7.34 -11.26
N ASP A 24 -2.12 -6.73 -12.39
CA ASP A 24 -1.87 -7.45 -13.64
C ASP A 24 -0.40 -7.90 -13.76
N GLU A 25 0.45 -7.52 -12.82
CA GLU A 25 1.89 -7.79 -12.87
C GLU A 25 2.23 -9.01 -12.02
N TYR A 26 3.16 -9.81 -12.52
CA TYR A 26 3.71 -10.92 -11.75
C TYR A 26 4.72 -10.43 -10.73
N PHE A 27 4.69 -11.03 -9.54
CA PHE A 27 5.76 -10.89 -8.57
C PHE A 27 5.86 -12.16 -7.74
N ASP A 28 7.04 -12.40 -7.19
CA ASP A 28 7.31 -13.59 -6.40
C ASP A 28 6.69 -13.45 -5.01
N PRO A 29 5.99 -14.48 -4.50
CA PRO A 29 5.41 -14.41 -3.14
C PRO A 29 6.42 -14.11 -2.03
N SER A 30 7.70 -14.43 -2.24
CA SER A 30 8.76 -14.13 -1.25
C SER A 30 8.92 -12.64 -0.99
N VAL A 31 8.34 -11.77 -1.82
CA VAL A 31 8.42 -10.33 -1.64
C VAL A 31 7.81 -9.89 -0.30
N PHE A 32 6.78 -10.58 0.17
CA PHE A 32 6.15 -10.22 1.45
C PHE A 32 7.13 -10.40 2.64
N ALA A 33 7.84 -11.52 2.66
CA ALA A 33 8.85 -11.77 3.69
C ALA A 33 9.99 -10.75 3.57
N TYR A 34 10.40 -10.42 2.34
CA TYR A 34 11.44 -9.42 2.10
C TYR A 34 11.04 -8.06 2.66
N PHE A 35 9.83 -7.58 2.37
CA PHE A 35 9.37 -6.29 2.90
C PHE A 35 9.32 -6.30 4.42
N ARG A 36 8.95 -7.43 5.03
CA ARG A 36 8.95 -7.55 6.47
C ARG A 36 10.35 -7.40 7.07
N THR A 37 11.39 -7.90 6.39
CA THR A 37 12.77 -7.68 6.83
C THR A 37 13.21 -6.23 6.67
N GLN A 38 12.66 -5.52 5.68
CA GLN A 38 13.02 -4.13 5.44
C GLN A 38 12.33 -3.17 6.41
N TRP A 39 11.09 -3.43 6.75
CA TRP A 39 10.35 -2.59 7.70
C TRP A 39 9.20 -3.41 8.30
N ARG A 40 9.47 -4.06 9.41
CA ARG A 40 8.53 -5.01 10.01
C ARG A 40 7.16 -4.41 10.29
N THR A 41 7.10 -3.21 10.85
CA THR A 41 5.86 -2.58 11.30
C THR A 41 5.09 -1.86 10.19
N GLY A 42 5.65 -1.83 8.99
CA GLY A 42 5.00 -1.27 7.81
C GLY A 42 4.26 -2.27 6.95
N GLN A 43 3.98 -3.48 7.46
CA GLN A 43 3.29 -4.54 6.75
C GLN A 43 1.98 -4.83 7.48
N LEU A 44 0.84 -4.39 6.92
CA LEU A 44 -0.45 -4.46 7.60
C LEU A 44 -1.46 -5.25 6.79
N VAL A 45 -2.34 -5.94 7.50
CA VAL A 45 -3.39 -6.79 6.91
C VAL A 45 -4.73 -6.34 7.46
N ALA A 46 -5.73 -6.24 6.60
CA ALA A 46 -7.11 -6.01 6.99
C ALA A 46 -7.86 -7.33 6.94
N CYS A 47 -8.57 -7.66 8.00
CA CYS A 47 -9.35 -8.88 8.11
C CYS A 47 -10.83 -8.57 8.31
N ASP A 48 -11.70 -9.45 7.79
CA ASP A 48 -13.12 -9.35 8.06
C ASP A 48 -13.44 -9.90 9.47
N VAL A 49 -14.72 -9.96 9.82
CA VAL A 49 -15.15 -10.40 11.16
C VAL A 49 -14.79 -11.86 11.46
N THR A 50 -14.55 -12.68 10.43
CA THR A 50 -14.13 -14.07 10.61
C THR A 50 -12.62 -14.23 10.75
N GLY A 51 -11.86 -13.14 10.59
CA GLY A 51 -10.41 -13.19 10.61
C GLY A 51 -9.76 -13.44 9.26
N ARG A 52 -10.56 -13.50 8.18
CA ARG A 52 -10.03 -13.71 6.83
C ARG A 52 -9.38 -12.43 6.30
N PRO A 53 -8.14 -12.51 5.79
CA PRO A 53 -7.53 -11.36 5.13
C PRO A 53 -8.31 -10.94 3.89
N VAL A 54 -8.64 -9.66 3.79
CA VAL A 54 -9.37 -9.09 2.65
C VAL A 54 -8.63 -7.94 1.99
N GLY A 55 -7.55 -7.47 2.60
CA GLY A 55 -6.71 -6.43 2.03
C GLY A 55 -5.40 -6.35 2.76
N PHE A 56 -4.44 -5.64 2.16
CA PHE A 56 -3.14 -5.46 2.79
C PHE A 56 -2.45 -4.21 2.24
N ILE A 57 -1.48 -3.70 3.01
CA ILE A 57 -0.57 -2.66 2.57
C ILE A 57 0.83 -3.04 3.01
N ALA A 58 1.80 -2.94 2.10
CA ALA A 58 3.19 -3.32 2.35
C ALA A 58 4.09 -2.17 1.94
N GLY A 59 5.02 -1.80 2.82
CA GLY A 59 5.91 -0.68 2.57
C GLY A 59 7.34 -0.94 2.99
N THR A 60 8.20 -0.02 2.61
CA THR A 60 9.61 -0.03 2.99
C THR A 60 10.02 1.35 3.49
N ARG A 61 11.10 1.35 4.26
CA ARG A 61 11.75 2.61 4.65
C ARG A 61 12.70 3.02 3.54
N ILE A 62 12.78 4.32 3.30
CA ILE A 62 13.73 4.89 2.36
C ILE A 62 14.45 6.05 3.04
N GLU A 63 15.42 6.63 2.34
CA GLU A 63 16.24 7.72 2.88
C GLU A 63 15.39 8.95 3.21
N SER A 64 15.98 9.87 4.00
CA SER A 64 15.39 11.18 4.31
C SER A 64 14.09 11.09 5.10
N ARG A 65 13.99 10.10 6.00
CA ARG A 65 12.86 9.93 6.91
C ARG A 65 11.54 9.73 6.18
N LYS A 66 11.59 8.97 5.08
CA LYS A 66 10.41 8.65 4.27
C LYS A 66 10.13 7.17 4.28
N VAL A 67 8.88 6.82 4.01
CA VAL A 67 8.46 5.45 3.75
C VAL A 67 7.81 5.39 2.38
N ARG A 68 7.80 4.21 1.79
CA ARG A 68 7.26 3.99 0.45
C ARG A 68 6.25 2.86 0.47
N ILE A 69 5.07 3.09 -0.10
CA ILE A 69 4.11 2.03 -0.31
C ILE A 69 4.57 1.23 -1.52
N MET A 70 4.82 -0.06 -1.31
CA MET A 70 5.32 -0.97 -2.36
C MET A 70 4.20 -1.77 -3.00
N LEU A 71 3.27 -2.30 -2.18
CA LEU A 71 2.11 -3.04 -2.64
C LEU A 71 0.92 -2.68 -1.76
N PHE A 72 -0.26 -2.61 -2.37
CA PHE A 72 -1.47 -2.23 -1.65
C PHE A 72 -2.65 -2.80 -2.42
N GLY A 73 -3.40 -3.69 -1.81
CA GLY A 73 -4.50 -4.36 -2.48
C GLY A 73 -5.66 -4.65 -1.56
N VAL A 74 -6.86 -4.65 -2.13
CA VAL A 74 -8.10 -5.02 -1.46
C VAL A 74 -8.86 -5.94 -2.41
N LEU A 75 -9.40 -7.04 -1.89
CA LEU A 75 -10.21 -7.95 -2.70
C LEU A 75 -11.34 -7.18 -3.39
N PRO A 76 -11.65 -7.51 -4.66
CA PRO A 76 -12.66 -6.76 -5.41
C PRO A 76 -14.00 -6.65 -4.69
N GLU A 77 -14.45 -7.73 -4.05
CA GLU A 77 -15.75 -7.76 -3.35
C GLU A 77 -15.77 -6.91 -2.08
N TYR A 78 -14.61 -6.44 -1.62
CA TYR A 78 -14.50 -5.59 -0.43
C TYR A 78 -14.12 -4.14 -0.75
N ARG A 79 -14.05 -3.80 -2.03
CA ARG A 79 -13.78 -2.42 -2.44
C ARG A 79 -14.98 -1.52 -2.17
N ASN A 80 -14.72 -0.22 -2.02
CA ASN A 80 -15.73 0.80 -1.71
C ASN A 80 -16.42 0.59 -0.36
N LYS A 81 -15.76 -0.12 0.56
CA LYS A 81 -16.25 -0.35 1.92
C LYS A 81 -15.33 0.25 2.99
N GLY A 82 -14.38 1.08 2.58
CA GLY A 82 -13.48 1.77 3.50
C GLY A 82 -12.25 0.97 3.91
N VAL A 83 -12.04 -0.24 3.40
CA VAL A 83 -10.89 -1.07 3.76
C VAL A 83 -9.58 -0.40 3.36
N GLY A 84 -9.50 0.11 2.13
CA GLY A 84 -8.29 0.78 1.64
C GLY A 84 -7.94 2.00 2.47
N LYS A 85 -8.93 2.81 2.82
CA LYS A 85 -8.70 3.99 3.65
C LYS A 85 -8.21 3.58 5.05
N GLN A 86 -8.80 2.56 5.66
CA GLN A 86 -8.37 2.09 6.97
C GLN A 86 -6.93 1.59 6.95
N LEU A 87 -6.55 0.83 5.91
CA LEU A 87 -5.17 0.36 5.74
C LEU A 87 -4.20 1.53 5.57
N LEU A 88 -4.55 2.47 4.71
CA LEU A 88 -3.68 3.63 4.45
C LEU A 88 -3.52 4.49 5.71
N ASP A 89 -4.61 4.74 6.43
CA ASP A 89 -4.56 5.53 7.67
C ASP A 89 -3.69 4.83 8.72
N ALA A 90 -3.83 3.52 8.88
CA ALA A 90 -3.00 2.75 9.81
C ALA A 90 -1.52 2.76 9.42
N PHE A 91 -1.23 2.65 8.12
CA PHE A 91 0.13 2.72 7.60
C PHE A 91 0.77 4.08 7.92
N ARG A 92 0.03 5.16 7.66
CA ARG A 92 0.53 6.53 7.95
C ARG A 92 0.77 6.72 9.45
N MET A 93 -0.13 6.17 10.28
CA MET A 93 0.02 6.24 11.74
C MET A 93 1.29 5.52 12.20
N ARG A 94 1.57 4.32 11.66
CA ARG A 94 2.81 3.60 11.96
C ARG A 94 4.03 4.42 11.60
N ALA A 95 4.05 4.99 10.41
CA ALA A 95 5.15 5.83 9.94
C ALA A 95 5.33 7.04 10.86
N MET A 96 4.24 7.71 11.22
CA MET A 96 4.29 8.88 12.09
C MET A 96 4.85 8.53 13.47
N MET A 97 4.39 7.43 14.06
CA MET A 97 4.83 7.02 15.39
C MET A 97 6.31 6.66 15.43
N GLU A 98 6.87 6.22 14.31
CA GLU A 98 8.29 5.88 14.21
C GLU A 98 9.16 7.04 13.75
N GLY A 99 8.59 8.24 13.60
CA GLY A 99 9.35 9.44 13.30
C GLY A 99 9.58 9.73 11.83
N TYR A 100 8.91 9.00 10.94
CA TYR A 100 8.96 9.31 9.51
C TYR A 100 8.10 10.53 9.20
N ILE A 101 8.41 11.26 8.13
CA ILE A 101 7.74 12.53 7.83
C ILE A 101 6.86 12.47 6.59
N SER A 102 7.15 11.58 5.65
CA SER A 102 6.34 11.50 4.44
C SER A 102 6.23 10.08 3.90
N VAL A 103 5.18 9.87 3.11
CA VAL A 103 4.90 8.62 2.40
C VAL A 103 4.96 8.91 0.91
N ILE A 104 5.69 8.08 0.17
CA ILE A 104 5.70 8.17 -1.29
C ILE A 104 5.21 6.87 -1.91
N LEU A 105 4.78 6.97 -3.15
CA LEU A 105 4.37 5.81 -3.95
C LEU A 105 4.49 6.14 -5.44
N GLU A 106 4.48 5.09 -6.26
CA GLU A 106 4.36 5.21 -7.71
C GLU A 106 3.11 4.47 -8.15
N VAL A 107 2.41 5.02 -9.13
CA VAL A 107 1.19 4.45 -9.68
C VAL A 107 1.18 4.69 -11.18
N ARG A 108 0.60 3.74 -11.95
CA ARG A 108 0.48 3.94 -13.38
C ARG A 108 -0.38 5.17 -13.68
N THR A 109 0.05 5.97 -14.65
CA THR A 109 -0.70 7.14 -15.10
C THR A 109 -2.13 6.76 -15.50
N SER A 110 -2.29 5.57 -16.11
CA SER A 110 -3.58 5.06 -16.56
C SER A 110 -4.48 4.58 -15.43
N ASN A 111 -3.96 4.39 -14.23
CA ASN A 111 -4.76 3.93 -13.09
C ASN A 111 -5.46 5.10 -12.43
N THR A 112 -6.53 5.58 -13.07
CA THR A 112 -7.24 6.78 -12.62
C THR A 112 -7.93 6.58 -11.27
N ASP A 113 -8.44 5.38 -11.00
CA ASP A 113 -9.11 5.09 -9.73
C ASP A 113 -8.14 5.18 -8.55
N ALA A 114 -6.95 4.59 -8.69
CA ALA A 114 -5.93 4.68 -7.64
C ALA A 114 -5.46 6.12 -7.45
N ARG A 115 -5.23 6.85 -8.55
CA ARG A 115 -4.81 8.25 -8.46
C ARG A 115 -5.84 9.09 -7.72
N ARG A 116 -7.12 8.92 -8.02
CA ARG A 116 -8.20 9.62 -7.30
C ARG A 116 -8.23 9.26 -5.82
N PHE A 117 -8.07 7.98 -5.52
CA PHE A 117 -8.04 7.51 -4.14
C PHE A 117 -6.93 8.21 -3.36
N TYR A 118 -5.72 8.27 -3.91
CA TYR A 118 -4.61 8.92 -3.23
C TYR A 118 -4.81 10.44 -3.12
N LEU A 119 -5.32 11.08 -4.17
CA LEU A 119 -5.62 12.52 -4.11
C LEU A 119 -6.63 12.83 -3.01
N ARG A 120 -7.69 12.02 -2.88
CA ARG A 120 -8.69 12.20 -1.81
C ARG A 120 -8.09 12.00 -0.42
N ASN A 121 -7.00 11.26 -0.31
CA ASN A 121 -6.37 10.97 0.96
C ASN A 121 -5.13 11.83 1.23
N GLY A 122 -5.03 12.97 0.57
CA GLY A 122 -4.02 13.98 0.88
C GLY A 122 -2.70 13.81 0.16
N PHE A 123 -2.62 12.90 -0.81
CA PHE A 123 -1.43 12.79 -1.67
C PHE A 123 -1.51 13.80 -2.80
N ARG A 124 -0.35 14.20 -3.29
CA ARG A 124 -0.21 15.06 -4.47
C ARG A 124 0.76 14.40 -5.45
N GLU A 125 0.59 14.68 -6.72
CA GLU A 125 1.50 14.21 -7.76
C GLU A 125 2.75 15.07 -7.76
N THR A 126 3.92 14.44 -7.69
CA THR A 126 5.20 15.16 -7.60
C THR A 126 6.04 15.02 -8.86
N ASP A 127 5.97 13.88 -9.55
CA ASP A 127 6.80 13.61 -10.73
C ASP A 127 6.04 12.75 -11.72
N ILE A 128 6.29 12.98 -13.02
CA ILE A 128 5.87 12.10 -14.09
C ILE A 128 7.06 11.20 -14.44
N LEU A 129 6.81 9.89 -14.46
CA LEU A 129 7.85 8.88 -14.66
C LEU A 129 7.64 8.23 -16.02
N MET A 130 8.29 8.80 -17.05
CA MET A 130 8.14 8.31 -18.41
C MET A 130 8.75 6.92 -18.56
N HIS A 131 8.01 6.00 -19.19
CA HIS A 131 8.47 4.64 -19.45
C HIS A 131 8.95 3.90 -18.21
N TYR A 132 8.26 4.12 -17.09
CA TYR A 132 8.68 3.61 -15.78
C TYR A 132 8.50 2.11 -15.64
N TYR A 133 7.43 1.55 -16.23
CA TYR A 133 7.09 0.13 -16.11
C TYR A 133 7.71 -0.67 -17.25
N ARG A 134 7.85 -1.99 -17.06
CA ARG A 134 8.48 -2.86 -18.03
C ARG A 134 7.83 -2.84 -19.41
N ASP A 135 6.51 -2.65 -19.44
CA ASP A 135 5.77 -2.58 -20.70
C ASP A 135 5.86 -1.23 -21.39
N GLY A 136 6.66 -0.30 -20.83
CA GLY A 136 6.82 1.05 -21.35
C GLY A 136 5.79 2.03 -20.85
N GLY A 137 4.87 1.59 -19.98
CA GLY A 137 3.83 2.47 -19.43
C GLY A 137 4.41 3.54 -18.51
N ASP A 138 3.77 4.70 -18.53
CA ASP A 138 4.18 5.84 -17.70
C ASP A 138 3.61 5.71 -16.29
N GLY A 139 4.34 6.26 -15.32
CA GLY A 139 3.93 6.33 -13.94
C GLY A 139 3.87 7.75 -13.43
N VAL A 140 3.29 7.88 -12.26
CA VAL A 140 3.25 9.14 -11.50
C VAL A 140 3.75 8.84 -10.10
N ARG A 141 4.68 9.64 -9.61
CA ARG A 141 5.08 9.60 -8.21
C ARG A 141 4.15 10.50 -7.42
N MET A 142 3.68 10.01 -6.29
CA MET A 142 2.80 10.77 -5.41
C MET A 142 3.38 10.78 -4.00
N ALA A 143 3.11 11.82 -3.25
CA ALA A 143 3.61 11.97 -1.89
C ALA A 143 2.57 12.63 -0.99
N ALA A 144 2.63 12.26 0.29
CA ALA A 144 1.82 12.89 1.33
C ALA A 144 2.62 12.96 2.62
N PRO A 145 2.33 13.95 3.49
CA PRO A 145 2.88 13.91 4.85
C PRO A 145 2.30 12.70 5.60
N VAL A 146 3.06 12.16 6.56
CA VAL A 146 2.51 11.09 7.42
C VAL A 146 1.36 11.60 8.26
N GLN A 147 1.42 12.87 8.67
CA GLN A 147 0.38 13.49 9.49
C GLN A 147 -0.83 13.79 8.60
N MET A 148 -1.98 13.29 9.02
CA MET A 148 -3.23 13.49 8.30
C MET A 148 -3.88 14.79 8.74
N ASN A 149 -4.38 15.56 7.79
CA ASN A 149 -5.21 16.72 8.09
C ASN A 149 -6.60 16.26 8.49
N GLN A 150 -7.12 16.86 9.52
CA GLN A 150 -8.47 16.61 9.99
C GLN A 150 -9.46 17.58 9.38
#